data_c29e2ebe9d6214040c2aba2824ee0326
#
_entry.id   c29e2ebe9d6214040c2aba2824ee0326
#
_cell.length_a   1.000
_cell.length_b   1.000
_cell.length_c   1.000
_cell.angle_alpha   90.00
_cell.angle_beta   90.00
_cell.angle_gamma   90.00
#
_symmetry.space_group_name_H-M   'P 1'
#
loop_
_entity.id
_entity.type
_entity.pdbx_description
1 polymer ?
#
loop_
_entity_poly.entity_id
_entity_poly.type
_entity_poly.pdbx_seq_one_letter_code
_entity_poly.pdbx_strand_id
1 'polypeptide(L)'
;MAIEVLLVEDSKTQAAQIKETLESVGLVVRLAYDGPEGLRDAIENPPALVILDVKLPTMDGFQVCRRLKRAPETKDVPVIMLTEKAGPKATMSGLRAGADDYIPKDIFASEHLVDTLRELGILEE
;
A
#
# COMPACT_ATOMS: atom_id res chain seq x y z
N MET A 1 11.77 -8.45 -15.87
CA MET A 1 11.92 -7.18 -15.15
C MET A 1 11.29 -7.29 -13.76
N ALA A 2 11.93 -6.68 -12.79
CA ALA A 2 11.41 -6.70 -11.43
C ALA A 2 10.24 -5.72 -11.31
N ILE A 3 9.20 -6.15 -10.59
CA ILE A 3 8.03 -5.32 -10.29
C ILE A 3 8.31 -4.60 -8.98
N GLU A 4 8.28 -3.27 -9.01
CA GLU A 4 8.52 -2.45 -7.84
C GLU A 4 7.24 -2.06 -7.12
N VAL A 5 7.24 -2.22 -5.81
CA VAL A 5 6.14 -1.87 -4.91
C VAL A 5 6.65 -0.84 -3.91
N LEU A 6 5.89 0.22 -3.68
CA LEU A 6 6.17 1.17 -2.61
C LEU A 6 5.35 0.81 -1.38
N LEU A 7 6.02 0.60 -0.27
CA LEU A 7 5.40 0.33 1.02
C LEU A 7 5.57 1.55 1.93
N VAL A 8 4.45 2.14 2.35
CA VAL A 8 4.43 3.30 3.25
C VAL A 8 3.95 2.84 4.62
N GLU A 9 4.88 2.73 5.56
CA GLU A 9 4.64 2.18 6.89
C GLU A 9 5.63 2.81 7.88
N ASP A 10 5.14 3.45 8.94
CA ASP A 10 6.00 4.16 9.89
C ASP A 10 6.70 3.24 10.91
N SER A 11 6.15 2.06 11.18
CA SER A 11 6.80 1.08 12.04
C SER A 11 7.86 0.33 11.25
N LYS A 12 9.13 0.53 11.59
CA LYS A 12 10.24 -0.14 10.90
C LYS A 12 10.19 -1.65 11.05
N THR A 13 9.72 -2.15 12.20
CA THR A 13 9.55 -3.59 12.43
C THR A 13 8.48 -4.17 11.51
N GLN A 14 7.32 -3.51 11.44
CA GLN A 14 6.24 -3.96 10.56
C GLN A 14 6.61 -3.81 9.09
N ALA A 15 7.27 -2.72 8.73
CA ALA A 15 7.75 -2.52 7.36
C ALA A 15 8.69 -3.65 6.93
N ALA A 16 9.61 -4.05 7.80
CA ALA A 16 10.53 -5.15 7.50
C ALA A 16 9.80 -6.48 7.30
N GLN A 17 8.79 -6.76 8.12
CA GLN A 17 8.00 -7.99 8.02
C GLN A 17 7.19 -8.04 6.71
N ILE A 18 6.54 -6.94 6.36
CA ILE A 18 5.75 -6.85 5.12
C ILE A 18 6.67 -6.94 3.91
N LYS A 19 7.81 -6.24 3.97
CA LYS A 19 8.82 -6.29 2.90
C LYS A 19 9.29 -7.73 2.66
N GLU A 20 9.57 -8.48 3.73
CA GLU A 20 9.98 -9.88 3.63
C GLU A 20 8.93 -10.71 2.90
N THR A 21 7.66 -10.55 3.25
CA THR A 21 6.56 -11.23 2.59
C THR A 21 6.52 -10.91 1.09
N LEU A 22 6.64 -9.64 0.73
CA LEU A 22 6.59 -9.21 -0.67
C LEU A 22 7.80 -9.70 -1.45
N GLU A 23 8.98 -9.64 -0.87
CA GLU A 23 10.20 -10.12 -1.51
C GLU A 23 10.17 -11.64 -1.71
N SER A 24 9.53 -12.38 -0.80
CA SER A 24 9.40 -13.83 -0.92
C SER A 24 8.59 -14.27 -2.14
N VAL A 25 7.75 -13.39 -2.69
CA VAL A 25 6.99 -13.65 -3.91
C VAL A 25 7.58 -12.92 -5.13
N GLY A 26 8.81 -12.44 -5.03
CA GLY A 26 9.58 -11.93 -6.17
C GLY A 26 9.45 -10.45 -6.45
N LEU A 27 8.87 -9.68 -5.53
CA LEU A 27 8.72 -8.23 -5.72
C LEU A 27 9.92 -7.48 -5.18
N VAL A 28 10.19 -6.30 -5.75
CA VAL A 28 11.18 -5.35 -5.25
C VAL A 28 10.44 -4.29 -4.45
N VAL A 29 10.89 -4.03 -3.22
CA VAL A 29 10.18 -3.15 -2.30
C VAL A 29 10.98 -1.90 -2.01
N ARG A 30 10.35 -0.74 -2.23
CA ARG A 30 10.84 0.56 -1.75
C ARG A 30 10.07 0.90 -0.49
N LEU A 31 10.72 1.54 0.48
CA LEU A 31 10.12 1.90 1.76
C LEU A 31 10.00 3.41 1.91
N ALA A 32 8.89 3.86 2.49
CA ALA A 32 8.71 5.21 2.98
C ALA A 32 8.10 5.12 4.38
N TYR A 33 8.47 6.00 5.28
CA TYR A 33 8.10 5.90 6.69
C TYR A 33 7.09 6.95 7.14
N ASP A 34 6.65 7.83 6.23
CA ASP A 34 5.56 8.76 6.50
C ASP A 34 4.79 9.07 5.22
N GLY A 35 3.65 9.74 5.38
CA GLY A 35 2.77 10.05 4.26
C GLY A 35 3.40 10.95 3.20
N PRO A 36 3.98 12.10 3.58
CA PRO A 36 4.60 13.00 2.60
C PRO A 36 5.76 12.37 1.84
N GLU A 37 6.61 11.59 2.51
CA GLU A 37 7.70 10.86 1.87
C GLU A 37 7.16 9.87 0.85
N GLY A 38 6.14 9.09 1.24
CA GLY A 38 5.52 8.09 0.35
C GLY A 38 4.87 8.73 -0.86
N LEU A 39 4.16 9.83 -0.67
CA LEU A 39 3.52 10.54 -1.76
C LEU A 39 4.55 11.09 -2.75
N ARG A 40 5.59 11.73 -2.25
CA ARG A 40 6.67 12.28 -3.09
C ARG A 40 7.39 11.18 -3.87
N ASP A 41 7.76 10.09 -3.20
CA ASP A 41 8.42 8.97 -3.85
C ASP A 41 7.57 8.40 -4.98
N ALA A 42 6.29 8.16 -4.73
CA ALA A 42 5.39 7.60 -5.72
C ALA A 42 5.22 8.49 -6.95
N ILE A 43 5.13 9.81 -6.73
CA ILE A 43 4.96 10.77 -7.84
C ILE A 43 6.25 10.89 -8.65
N GLU A 44 7.40 10.98 -7.99
CA GLU A 44 8.70 11.10 -8.68
C GLU A 44 9.07 9.83 -9.44
N ASN A 45 8.66 8.68 -8.93
CA ASN A 45 9.03 7.39 -9.50
C ASN A 45 7.86 6.40 -9.33
N PRO A 46 6.83 6.49 -10.18
CA PRO A 46 5.61 5.70 -10.01
C PRO A 46 5.89 4.20 -9.94
N PRO A 47 5.47 3.54 -8.85
CA PRO A 47 5.61 2.09 -8.70
C PRO A 47 4.47 1.35 -9.40
N ALA A 48 4.57 0.02 -9.46
CA ALA A 48 3.48 -0.81 -9.94
C ALA A 48 2.32 -0.89 -8.94
N LEU A 49 2.59 -0.65 -7.66
CA LEU A 49 1.62 -0.76 -6.58
C LEU A 49 2.09 0.06 -5.38
N VAL A 50 1.15 0.68 -4.67
CA VAL A 50 1.41 1.30 -3.37
C VAL A 50 0.65 0.53 -2.31
N ILE A 51 1.35 0.11 -1.26
CA ILE A 51 0.75 -0.46 -0.05
C ILE A 51 0.98 0.56 1.05
N LEU A 52 -0.10 0.97 1.72
CA LEU A 52 0.05 2.00 2.76
C LEU A 52 -0.85 1.75 3.96
N ASP A 53 -0.32 2.15 5.13
CA ASP A 53 -1.07 2.15 6.37
C ASP A 53 -1.93 3.41 6.46
N VAL A 54 -2.97 3.36 7.28
CA VAL A 54 -3.80 4.54 7.59
C VAL A 54 -3.10 5.43 8.61
N LYS A 55 -2.57 4.84 9.67
CA LYS A 55 -1.95 5.58 10.78
C LYS A 55 -0.52 5.97 10.45
N LEU A 56 -0.35 7.09 9.79
CA LEU A 56 0.95 7.62 9.41
C LEU A 56 1.17 9.00 10.02
N PRO A 57 2.43 9.36 10.35
CA PRO A 57 2.73 10.72 10.83
C PRO A 57 2.42 11.76 9.76
N THR A 58 1.99 12.94 10.19
CA THR A 58 1.80 14.16 9.39
C THR A 58 0.61 14.08 8.44
N MET A 59 0.53 13.06 7.61
CA MET A 59 -0.52 12.87 6.62
C MET A 59 -0.95 11.41 6.68
N ASP A 60 -2.23 11.14 7.04
CA ASP A 60 -2.70 9.77 7.16
C ASP A 60 -2.85 9.08 5.78
N GLY A 61 -3.04 7.76 5.81
CA GLY A 61 -3.10 6.98 4.60
C GLY A 61 -4.30 7.32 3.71
N PHE A 62 -5.43 7.74 4.28
CA PHE A 62 -6.58 8.16 3.46
C PHE A 62 -6.23 9.39 2.64
N GLN A 63 -5.53 10.36 3.24
CA GLN A 63 -5.08 11.57 2.56
C GLN A 63 -4.06 11.25 1.47
N VAL A 64 -3.09 10.37 1.76
CA VAL A 64 -2.10 9.92 0.79
C VAL A 64 -2.80 9.26 -0.40
N CYS A 65 -3.73 8.36 -0.14
CA CYS A 65 -4.47 7.66 -1.19
C CYS A 65 -5.24 8.63 -2.10
N ARG A 66 -5.97 9.57 -1.50
CA ARG A 66 -6.71 10.58 -2.29
C ARG A 66 -5.78 11.38 -3.19
N ARG A 67 -4.62 11.80 -2.67
CA ARG A 67 -3.65 12.58 -3.44
C ARG A 67 -3.01 11.76 -4.56
N LEU A 68 -2.69 10.49 -4.29
CA LEU A 68 -2.18 9.59 -5.32
C LEU A 68 -3.18 9.44 -6.47
N LYS A 69 -4.46 9.29 -6.16
CA LYS A 69 -5.50 9.09 -7.16
C LYS A 69 -5.83 10.38 -7.95
N ARG A 70 -5.42 11.53 -7.45
CA ARG A 70 -5.61 12.82 -8.15
C ARG A 70 -4.40 13.22 -9.00
N ALA A 71 -3.20 12.73 -8.66
CA ALA A 71 -1.99 13.10 -9.39
C ALA A 71 -1.93 12.35 -10.73
N PRO A 72 -1.64 13.04 -11.84
CA PRO A 72 -1.58 12.39 -13.16
C PRO A 72 -0.57 11.24 -13.21
N GLU A 73 0.52 11.35 -12.48
CA GLU A 73 1.59 10.34 -12.46
C GLU A 73 1.17 9.03 -11.79
N THR A 74 0.22 9.08 -10.85
CA THR A 74 -0.10 7.95 -9.98
C THR A 74 -1.58 7.55 -9.97
N LYS A 75 -2.43 8.28 -10.68
CA LYS A 75 -3.88 8.04 -10.65
C LYS A 75 -4.28 6.61 -11.02
N ASP A 76 -3.52 5.95 -11.86
CA ASP A 76 -3.81 4.59 -12.32
C ASP A 76 -3.02 3.52 -11.57
N VAL A 77 -2.17 3.92 -10.61
CA VAL A 77 -1.43 2.99 -9.78
C VAL A 77 -2.37 2.41 -8.73
N PRO A 78 -2.49 1.08 -8.63
CA PRO A 78 -3.34 0.49 -7.60
C PRO A 78 -2.79 0.77 -6.20
N VAL A 79 -3.71 0.95 -5.24
CA VAL A 79 -3.39 1.23 -3.84
C VAL A 79 -4.08 0.21 -2.96
N ILE A 80 -3.31 -0.46 -2.12
CA ILE A 80 -3.83 -1.35 -1.08
C ILE A 80 -3.60 -0.69 0.27
N MET A 81 -4.67 -0.58 1.07
CA MET A 81 -4.55 -0.18 2.47
C MET A 81 -4.30 -1.44 3.29
N LEU A 82 -3.21 -1.44 4.07
CA LEU A 82 -2.88 -2.56 4.96
C LEU A 82 -2.68 -1.96 6.36
N THR A 83 -3.65 -2.18 7.26
CA THR A 83 -3.74 -1.38 8.47
C THR A 83 -4.41 -2.11 9.63
N GLU A 84 -4.04 -1.70 10.86
CA GLU A 84 -4.72 -2.15 12.07
C GLU A 84 -6.08 -1.47 12.25
N LYS A 85 -6.32 -0.37 11.54
CA LYS A 85 -7.60 0.35 11.61
C LYS A 85 -8.66 -0.43 10.84
N ALA A 86 -9.43 -1.23 11.57
CA ALA A 86 -10.39 -2.18 11.01
C ALA A 86 -11.82 -1.70 11.20
N GLY A 87 -12.75 -2.44 10.59
CA GLY A 87 -14.18 -2.24 10.73
C GLY A 87 -14.83 -1.63 9.48
N PRO A 88 -16.16 -1.70 9.39
CA PRO A 88 -16.88 -1.26 8.17
C PRO A 88 -16.69 0.21 7.83
N LYS A 89 -16.66 1.07 8.84
CA LYS A 89 -16.49 2.51 8.63
C LYS A 89 -15.13 2.85 8.07
N ALA A 90 -14.06 2.26 8.64
CA ALA A 90 -12.70 2.49 8.17
C ALA A 90 -12.51 1.94 6.76
N THR A 91 -13.01 0.73 6.49
CA THR A 91 -12.95 0.12 5.17
C THR A 91 -13.65 1.00 4.13
N MET A 92 -14.83 1.50 4.45
CA MET A 92 -15.56 2.38 3.54
C MET A 92 -14.79 3.67 3.27
N SER A 93 -14.16 4.25 4.30
CA SER A 93 -13.33 5.45 4.13
C SER A 93 -12.15 5.20 3.18
N GLY A 94 -11.51 4.03 3.29
CA GLY A 94 -10.43 3.65 2.38
C GLY A 94 -10.90 3.51 0.95
N LEU A 95 -11.99 2.82 0.73
CA LEU A 95 -12.56 2.64 -0.61
C LEU A 95 -12.99 3.97 -1.22
N ARG A 96 -13.59 4.86 -0.42
CA ARG A 96 -13.97 6.21 -0.88
C ARG A 96 -12.76 7.08 -1.22
N ALA A 97 -11.63 6.84 -0.55
CA ALA A 97 -10.38 7.53 -0.87
C ALA A 97 -9.77 7.04 -2.18
N GLY A 98 -10.28 5.93 -2.73
CA GLY A 98 -9.85 5.36 -3.99
C GLY A 98 -8.98 4.12 -3.86
N ALA A 99 -8.86 3.54 -2.66
CA ALA A 99 -8.11 2.30 -2.48
C ALA A 99 -8.76 1.15 -3.25
N ASP A 100 -7.93 0.34 -3.86
CA ASP A 100 -8.36 -0.82 -4.64
C ASP A 100 -8.66 -2.03 -3.74
N ASP A 101 -8.05 -2.07 -2.54
CA ASP A 101 -8.39 -3.03 -1.51
C ASP A 101 -8.05 -2.48 -0.13
N TYR A 102 -8.65 -3.05 0.90
CA TYR A 102 -8.47 -2.66 2.29
C TYR A 102 -8.28 -3.93 3.13
N ILE A 103 -7.07 -4.14 3.63
CA ILE A 103 -6.69 -5.37 4.32
C ILE A 103 -6.37 -5.08 5.79
N PRO A 104 -7.10 -5.68 6.73
CA PRO A 104 -6.75 -5.54 8.14
C PRO A 104 -5.47 -6.32 8.46
N LYS A 105 -4.65 -5.78 9.36
CA LYS A 105 -3.44 -6.45 9.86
C LYS A 105 -3.84 -7.48 10.92
N ASP A 106 -4.21 -8.66 10.47
CA ASP A 106 -4.52 -9.80 11.34
C ASP A 106 -3.64 -11.00 10.96
N ILE A 107 -3.90 -12.17 11.54
CA ILE A 107 -3.09 -13.36 11.28
C ILE A 107 -3.19 -13.85 9.83
N PHE A 108 -4.19 -13.41 9.08
CA PHE A 108 -4.38 -13.79 7.67
C PHE A 108 -3.92 -12.70 6.70
N ALA A 109 -3.33 -11.62 7.21
CA ALA A 109 -2.96 -10.46 6.37
C ALA A 109 -2.02 -10.85 5.23
N SER A 110 -1.01 -11.67 5.49
CA SER A 110 -0.05 -12.09 4.46
C SER A 110 -0.72 -12.87 3.33
N GLU A 111 -1.60 -13.81 3.68
CA GLU A 111 -2.33 -14.59 2.66
C GLU A 111 -3.27 -13.69 1.86
N HIS A 112 -4.00 -12.82 2.54
CA HIS A 112 -4.92 -11.87 1.89
C HIS A 112 -4.16 -10.94 0.95
N LEU A 113 -3.01 -10.43 1.39
CA LEU A 113 -2.17 -9.56 0.57
C LEU A 113 -1.72 -10.28 -0.71
N VAL A 114 -1.21 -11.50 -0.60
CA VAL A 114 -0.76 -12.26 -1.77
C VAL A 114 -1.93 -12.55 -2.72
N ASP A 115 -3.09 -12.91 -2.20
CA ASP A 115 -4.29 -13.13 -3.02
C ASP A 115 -4.68 -11.86 -3.78
N THR A 116 -4.66 -10.71 -3.10
CA THR A 116 -4.98 -9.42 -3.73
C THR A 116 -3.97 -9.06 -4.83
N LEU A 117 -2.69 -9.34 -4.60
CA LEU A 117 -1.65 -9.12 -5.62
C LEU A 117 -1.93 -9.92 -6.89
N ARG A 118 -2.41 -11.16 -6.74
CA ARG A 118 -2.82 -11.98 -7.90
C ARG A 118 -4.04 -11.41 -8.58
N GLU A 119 -5.06 -11.02 -7.82
CA GLU A 119 -6.29 -10.42 -8.35
C GLU A 119 -6.03 -9.14 -9.13
N LEU A 120 -5.06 -8.34 -8.69
CA LEU A 120 -4.68 -7.09 -9.36
C LEU A 120 -3.73 -7.32 -10.55
N GLY A 121 -3.30 -8.55 -10.79
CA GLY A 121 -2.38 -8.86 -11.88
C GLY A 121 -0.92 -8.48 -11.58
N ILE A 122 -0.60 -8.17 -10.34
CA ILE A 122 0.78 -7.87 -9.92
C ILE A 122 1.61 -9.15 -9.87
N LEU A 123 0.99 -10.24 -9.42
CA LEU A 123 1.59 -11.58 -9.42
C LEU A 123 0.85 -12.48 -10.39
N GLU A 124 1.58 -13.38 -11.02
CA GLU A 124 1.00 -14.45 -11.82
C GLU A 124 0.37 -15.50 -10.91
N GLU A 125 -0.65 -16.15 -11.40
CA GLU A 125 -1.31 -17.24 -10.69
C GLU A 125 -0.48 -18.53 -10.65
#